data_e0103aca5c3fceb43e36a288db922f59
#
_entry.id   e0103aca5c3fceb43e36a288db922f59
#
_cell.length_a   1.000
_cell.length_b   1.000
_cell.length_c   1.000
_cell.angle_alpha   90.00
_cell.angle_beta   90.00
_cell.angle_gamma   90.00
#
_symmetry.space_group_name_H-M   'P 1'
#
loop_
_entity.id
_entity.type
_entity.pdbx_description
1 polymer ?
#
loop_
_entity_poly.entity_id
_entity_poly.type
_entity_poly.pdbx_seq_one_letter_code
_entity_poly.pdbx_strand_id
1 'polypeptide(L)'
;ALSTLYFMKIFIPQYKRWHEKNESLCAFVMLVVLMMFFTLLHGGQCTLWAAVYYFNPEIGSLSSFSESVYFSLITFTTIGYGDVVIDSDWRILAGLEAINGIILVGWSTAMVFSFLQIIYKNGKMPTFD
;
A
#
# COMPACT_ATOMS: atom_id res chain seq x y z
N ALA A 1 7.21 7.60 -0.64
CA ALA A 1 7.43 8.49 -1.79
C ALA A 1 8.67 8.11 -2.61
N LEU A 2 9.88 8.06 -2.02
CA LEU A 2 11.12 7.75 -2.76
C LEU A 2 11.12 6.34 -3.35
N SER A 3 10.71 5.32 -2.61
CA SER A 3 10.59 3.94 -3.08
C SER A 3 9.63 3.81 -4.26
N THR A 4 8.52 4.53 -4.23
CA THR A 4 7.51 4.53 -5.29
C THR A 4 8.04 5.21 -6.55
N LEU A 5 8.74 6.35 -6.43
CA LEU A 5 9.35 7.04 -7.56
C LEU A 5 10.47 6.19 -8.19
N TYR A 6 11.28 5.52 -7.37
CA TYR A 6 12.33 4.61 -7.84
C TYR A 6 11.75 3.40 -8.58
N PHE A 7 10.69 2.80 -8.03
CA PHE A 7 9.96 1.71 -8.68
C PHE A 7 9.41 2.15 -10.05
N MET A 8 8.73 3.30 -10.13
CA MET A 8 8.20 3.84 -11.38
C MET A 8 9.30 4.11 -12.42
N LYS A 9 10.47 4.61 -11.99
CA LYS A 9 11.62 4.86 -12.88
C LYS A 9 12.16 3.59 -13.53
N ILE A 10 12.08 2.45 -12.85
CA ILE A 10 12.47 1.14 -13.40
C ILE A 10 11.35 0.54 -14.24
N PHE A 11 10.10 0.70 -13.78
CA PHE A 11 8.94 0.01 -14.31
C PHE A 11 8.48 0.55 -15.67
N ILE A 12 8.49 1.88 -15.85
CA ILE A 12 8.05 2.52 -17.10
C ILE A 12 8.92 2.13 -18.32
N PRO A 13 10.26 2.11 -18.25
CA PRO A 13 11.08 1.65 -19.37
C PRO A 13 10.87 0.18 -19.72
N GLN A 14 10.66 -0.66 -18.69
CA GLN A 14 10.39 -2.09 -18.87
C GLN A 14 9.07 -2.30 -19.61
N TYR A 15 8.01 -1.55 -19.24
CA TYR A 15 6.74 -1.55 -19.94
C TYR A 15 6.91 -1.22 -21.43
N LYS A 16 7.61 -0.15 -21.77
CA LYS A 16 7.84 0.26 -23.16
C LYS A 16 8.57 -0.82 -23.99
N ARG A 17 9.49 -1.55 -23.38
CA ARG A 17 10.29 -2.60 -24.03
C ARG A 17 9.48 -3.89 -24.28
N TRP A 18 8.48 -4.19 -23.43
CA TRP A 18 7.66 -5.40 -23.51
C TRP A 18 6.38 -5.19 -24.36
N HIS A 19 5.95 -3.94 -24.48
CA HIS A 19 4.74 -3.54 -25.20
C HIS A 19 4.77 -3.95 -26.69
N GLU A 20 5.94 -4.03 -27.32
CA GLU A 20 6.09 -4.40 -28.74
C GLU A 20 5.64 -5.83 -29.05
N LYS A 21 5.46 -6.70 -28.06
CA LYS A 21 5.21 -8.14 -28.27
C LYS A 21 3.78 -8.62 -27.96
N ASN A 22 3.08 -8.01 -26.99
CA ASN A 22 1.68 -8.30 -26.61
C ASN A 22 1.13 -7.21 -25.70
N GLU A 23 0.49 -6.19 -26.26
CA GLU A 23 0.08 -4.97 -25.53
C GLU A 23 -0.81 -5.23 -24.32
N SER A 24 -1.90 -6.00 -24.47
CA SER A 24 -2.89 -6.18 -23.42
C SER A 24 -2.39 -7.07 -22.28
N LEU A 25 -1.67 -8.15 -22.60
CA LEU A 25 -1.12 -9.06 -21.58
C LEU A 25 -0.03 -8.36 -20.77
N CYS A 26 0.84 -7.61 -21.44
CA CYS A 26 1.89 -6.85 -20.78
C CYS A 26 1.29 -5.81 -19.81
N ALA A 27 0.29 -5.06 -20.22
CA ALA A 27 -0.41 -4.08 -19.39
C ALA A 27 -1.04 -4.75 -18.17
N PHE A 28 -1.70 -5.88 -18.33
CA PHE A 28 -2.32 -6.63 -17.25
C PHE A 28 -1.28 -7.15 -16.24
N VAL A 29 -0.21 -7.81 -16.70
CA VAL A 29 0.84 -8.34 -15.83
C VAL A 29 1.50 -7.21 -15.05
N MET A 30 1.79 -6.09 -15.72
CA MET A 30 2.42 -4.95 -15.06
C MET A 30 1.49 -4.31 -14.01
N LEU A 31 0.19 -4.24 -14.26
CA LEU A 31 -0.78 -3.77 -13.28
C LEU A 31 -0.81 -4.68 -12.05
N VAL A 32 -0.81 -6.01 -12.24
CA VAL A 32 -0.76 -6.98 -11.14
C VAL A 32 0.52 -6.82 -10.33
N VAL A 33 1.68 -6.69 -10.98
CA VAL A 33 2.97 -6.48 -10.30
C VAL A 33 2.96 -5.18 -9.49
N LEU A 34 2.39 -4.10 -10.04
CA LEU A 34 2.26 -2.82 -9.34
C LEU A 34 1.36 -2.95 -8.10
N MET A 35 0.23 -3.66 -8.20
CA MET A 35 -0.66 -3.92 -7.07
C MET A 35 0.02 -4.76 -5.99
N MET A 36 0.73 -5.83 -6.38
CA MET A 36 1.51 -6.65 -5.43
C MET A 36 2.59 -5.83 -4.73
N PHE A 37 3.28 -4.95 -5.46
CA PHE A 37 4.28 -4.05 -4.87
C PHE A 37 3.67 -3.15 -3.79
N PHE A 38 2.52 -2.51 -4.06
CA PHE A 38 1.86 -1.67 -3.06
C PHE A 38 1.34 -2.47 -1.87
N THR A 39 0.81 -3.67 -2.08
CA THR A 39 0.36 -4.55 -0.99
C THR A 39 1.53 -4.90 -0.06
N LEU A 40 2.68 -5.29 -0.61
CA LEU A 40 3.87 -5.59 0.18
C LEU A 40 4.42 -4.34 0.88
N LEU A 41 4.40 -3.19 0.21
CA LEU A 41 4.84 -1.92 0.78
C LEU A 41 3.97 -1.54 1.99
N HIS A 42 2.65 -1.60 1.86
CA HIS A 42 1.74 -1.28 2.96
C HIS A 42 1.80 -2.32 4.09
N GLY A 43 1.94 -3.61 3.76
CA GLY A 43 2.19 -4.65 4.78
C GLY A 43 3.48 -4.39 5.57
N GLY A 44 4.54 -3.96 4.89
CA GLY A 44 5.80 -3.54 5.54
C GLY A 44 5.60 -2.32 6.45
N GLN A 45 4.81 -1.34 6.03
CA GLN A 45 4.48 -0.17 6.85
C GLN A 45 3.68 -0.55 8.10
N CYS A 46 2.68 -1.42 7.98
CA CYS A 46 1.94 -1.96 9.12
C CYS A 46 2.87 -2.72 10.08
N THR A 47 3.83 -3.48 9.54
CA THR A 47 4.82 -4.18 10.37
C THR A 47 5.73 -3.22 11.15
N LEU A 48 6.10 -2.07 10.56
CA LEU A 48 6.86 -1.03 11.27
C LEU A 48 6.03 -0.39 12.39
N TRP A 49 4.75 -0.09 12.16
CA TRP A 49 3.85 0.40 13.21
C TRP A 49 3.65 -0.65 14.30
N ALA A 50 3.46 -1.92 13.92
CA ALA A 50 3.38 -3.03 14.86
C ALA A 50 4.62 -3.14 15.76
N ALA A 51 5.81 -2.91 15.20
CA ALA A 51 7.04 -2.88 15.98
C ALA A 51 7.05 -1.73 17.00
N VAL A 52 6.57 -0.54 16.63
CA VAL A 52 6.42 0.59 17.56
C VAL A 52 5.51 0.21 18.73
N TYR A 53 4.37 -0.43 18.45
CA TYR A 53 3.44 -0.87 19.49
C TYR A 53 4.03 -1.97 20.38
N TYR A 54 4.65 -2.97 19.80
CA TYR A 54 5.18 -4.13 20.51
C TYR A 54 6.36 -3.78 21.43
N PHE A 55 7.26 -2.90 20.96
CA PHE A 55 8.45 -2.53 21.73
C PHE A 55 8.21 -1.39 22.72
N ASN A 56 7.04 -0.79 22.74
CA ASN A 56 6.71 0.25 23.72
C ASN A 56 6.17 -0.41 25.02
N PRO A 57 6.92 -0.37 26.14
CA PRO A 57 6.51 -1.04 27.37
C PRO A 57 5.27 -0.41 28.04
N GLU A 58 4.88 0.79 27.64
CA GLU A 58 3.69 1.47 28.17
C GLU A 58 2.41 1.02 27.45
N ILE A 59 2.54 0.28 26.32
CA ILE A 59 1.43 -0.32 25.59
C ILE A 59 1.33 -1.80 25.99
N GLY A 60 0.88 -2.06 27.23
CA GLY A 60 0.76 -3.42 27.77
C GLY A 60 -0.44 -4.23 27.28
N SER A 61 -1.32 -3.66 26.44
CA SER A 61 -2.56 -4.29 25.99
C SER A 61 -2.36 -5.29 24.85
N LEU A 62 -1.23 -5.25 24.15
CA LEU A 62 -0.92 -6.16 23.02
C LEU A 62 0.01 -7.28 23.51
N SER A 63 -0.50 -8.50 23.54
CA SER A 63 0.17 -9.65 24.16
C SER A 63 1.26 -10.28 23.31
N SER A 64 1.24 -10.05 21.99
CA SER A 64 2.20 -10.63 21.05
C SER A 64 2.48 -9.72 19.84
N PHE A 65 3.62 -9.96 19.18
CA PHE A 65 3.95 -9.27 17.93
C PHE A 65 2.89 -9.51 16.83
N SER A 66 2.35 -10.73 16.76
CA SER A 66 1.27 -11.07 15.81
C SER A 66 0.02 -10.23 16.05
N GLU A 67 -0.36 -10.04 17.31
CA GLU A 67 -1.50 -9.20 17.69
C GLU A 67 -1.24 -7.73 17.38
N SER A 68 0.00 -7.25 17.57
CA SER A 68 0.41 -5.91 17.17
C SER A 68 0.33 -5.71 15.66
N VAL A 69 0.73 -6.71 14.86
CA VAL A 69 0.59 -6.67 13.38
C VAL A 69 -0.87 -6.65 12.97
N TYR A 70 -1.69 -7.49 13.59
CA TYR A 70 -3.15 -7.49 13.34
C TYR A 70 -3.77 -6.14 13.67
N PHE A 71 -3.49 -5.59 14.87
CA PHE A 71 -3.96 -4.28 15.28
C PHE A 71 -3.54 -3.18 14.30
N SER A 72 -2.28 -3.18 13.88
CA SER A 72 -1.77 -2.21 12.90
C SER A 72 -2.48 -2.34 11.56
N LEU A 73 -2.70 -3.56 11.04
CA LEU A 73 -3.41 -3.77 9.78
C LEU A 73 -4.82 -3.20 9.80
N ILE A 74 -5.62 -3.47 10.86
CA ILE A 74 -6.99 -2.99 10.95
C ILE A 74 -7.06 -1.48 11.21
N THR A 75 -6.04 -0.91 11.87
CA THR A 75 -5.94 0.52 12.15
C THR A 75 -5.49 1.28 10.91
N PHE A 76 -4.43 0.84 10.26
CA PHE A 76 -3.88 1.46 9.04
C PHE A 76 -4.91 1.48 7.90
N THR A 77 -5.69 0.39 7.76
CA THR A 77 -6.77 0.30 6.77
C THR A 77 -8.07 0.98 7.23
N THR A 78 -8.09 1.55 8.42
CA THR A 78 -9.27 2.21 9.04
C THR A 78 -10.49 1.29 9.23
N ILE A 79 -10.30 -0.03 9.24
CA ILE A 79 -11.37 -1.00 9.50
C ILE A 79 -11.81 -0.93 10.96
N GLY A 80 -10.85 -0.99 11.91
CA GLY A 80 -11.09 -0.76 13.34
C GLY A 80 -12.19 -1.63 13.95
N TYR A 81 -12.09 -2.96 13.89
CA TYR A 81 -13.10 -3.87 14.45
C TYR A 81 -13.36 -3.65 15.95
N GLY A 82 -12.36 -3.12 16.69
CA GLY A 82 -12.52 -2.85 18.13
C GLY A 82 -12.37 -4.09 19.02
N ASP A 83 -11.99 -5.22 18.46
CA ASP A 83 -11.71 -6.47 19.17
C ASP A 83 -10.34 -6.44 19.88
N VAL A 84 -9.41 -5.67 19.33
CA VAL A 84 -8.11 -5.35 19.93
C VAL A 84 -7.98 -3.83 19.98
N VAL A 85 -7.73 -3.30 21.17
CA VAL A 85 -7.61 -1.86 21.41
C VAL A 85 -6.42 -1.54 22.30
N ILE A 86 -5.82 -0.36 22.12
CA ILE A 86 -4.82 0.19 23.05
C ILE A 86 -5.57 0.94 24.15
N ASP A 87 -5.49 0.43 25.38
CA ASP A 87 -6.12 1.03 26.56
C ASP A 87 -5.10 1.87 27.35
N SER A 88 -4.59 2.90 26.72
CA SER A 88 -3.63 3.83 27.33
C SER A 88 -3.67 5.19 26.62
N ASP A 89 -2.91 6.16 27.14
CA ASP A 89 -2.75 7.47 26.48
C ASP A 89 -2.12 7.36 25.08
N TRP A 90 -1.47 6.24 24.79
CA TRP A 90 -0.87 5.92 23.49
C TRP A 90 -1.87 5.60 22.38
N ARG A 91 -3.17 5.45 22.69
CA ARG A 91 -4.22 5.24 21.66
C ARG A 91 -4.26 6.34 20.58
N ILE A 92 -3.69 7.52 20.88
CA ILE A 92 -3.57 8.61 19.91
C ILE A 92 -2.67 8.22 18.72
N LEU A 93 -1.68 7.34 18.95
CA LEU A 93 -0.85 6.81 17.87
C LEU A 93 -1.65 6.02 16.84
N ALA A 94 -2.68 5.29 17.27
CA ALA A 94 -3.58 4.57 16.35
C ALA A 94 -4.32 5.53 15.43
N GLY A 95 -4.74 6.69 15.93
CA GLY A 95 -5.33 7.75 15.10
C GLY A 95 -4.35 8.32 14.08
N LEU A 96 -3.09 8.53 14.47
CA LEU A 96 -2.03 9.00 13.56
C LEU A 96 -1.68 7.95 12.50
N GLU A 97 -1.63 6.68 12.90
CA GLU A 97 -1.45 5.56 11.97
C GLU A 97 -2.58 5.50 10.92
N ALA A 98 -3.84 5.63 11.36
CA ALA A 98 -4.99 5.64 10.47
C ALA A 98 -4.93 6.79 9.45
N ILE A 99 -4.58 8.00 9.88
CA ILE A 99 -4.37 9.15 8.97
C ILE A 99 -3.24 8.86 7.98
N ASN A 100 -2.12 8.31 8.45
CA ASN A 100 -1.00 7.92 7.59
C ASN A 100 -1.42 6.86 6.57
N GLY A 101 -2.23 5.88 6.99
CA GLY A 101 -2.79 4.85 6.12
C GLY A 101 -3.61 5.45 4.98
N ILE A 102 -4.57 6.33 5.28
CA ILE A 102 -5.40 7.01 4.27
C ILE A 102 -4.53 7.75 3.25
N ILE A 103 -3.54 8.53 3.71
CA ILE A 103 -2.66 9.30 2.84
C ILE A 103 -1.86 8.38 1.91
N LEU A 104 -1.29 7.31 2.45
CA LEU A 104 -0.44 6.40 1.68
C LEU A 104 -1.22 5.53 0.69
N VAL A 105 -2.40 5.06 1.08
CA VAL A 105 -3.32 4.33 0.17
C VAL A 105 -3.81 5.27 -0.93
N GLY A 106 -4.19 6.51 -0.60
CA GLY A 106 -4.57 7.52 -1.60
C GLY A 106 -3.44 7.82 -2.58
N TRP A 107 -2.19 7.96 -2.08
CA TRP A 107 -1.01 8.13 -2.92
C TRP A 107 -0.81 6.94 -3.87
N SER A 108 -0.91 5.70 -3.37
CA SER A 108 -0.78 4.49 -4.18
C SER A 108 -1.84 4.41 -5.27
N THR A 109 -3.08 4.75 -4.94
CA THR A 109 -4.20 4.80 -5.90
C THR A 109 -3.92 5.82 -7.01
N ALA A 110 -3.42 7.01 -6.68
CA ALA A 110 -3.04 8.01 -7.68
C ALA A 110 -1.92 7.52 -8.61
N MET A 111 -0.95 6.76 -8.08
CA MET A 111 0.13 6.17 -8.88
C MET A 111 -0.38 5.07 -9.82
N VAL A 112 -1.29 4.21 -9.35
CA VAL A 112 -1.96 3.20 -10.20
C VAL A 112 -2.73 3.88 -11.32
N PHE A 113 -3.48 4.93 -11.00
CA PHE A 113 -4.23 5.70 -12.01
C PHE A 113 -3.31 6.36 -13.04
N SER A 114 -2.20 6.95 -12.59
CA SER A 114 -1.19 7.52 -13.49
C SER A 114 -0.60 6.48 -14.44
N PHE A 115 -0.37 5.26 -13.95
CA PHE A 115 0.10 4.15 -14.76
C PHE A 115 -0.94 3.70 -15.80
N LEU A 116 -2.21 3.61 -15.40
CA LEU A 116 -3.31 3.31 -16.31
C LEU A 116 -3.43 4.37 -17.42
N GLN A 117 -3.25 5.65 -17.12
CA GLN A 117 -3.22 6.72 -18.11
C GLN A 117 -2.08 6.55 -19.14
N ILE A 118 -0.90 6.09 -18.70
CA ILE A 118 0.22 5.81 -19.60
C ILE A 118 -0.13 4.66 -20.57
N ILE A 119 -0.74 3.59 -20.03
CA ILE A 119 -1.21 2.46 -20.85
C ILE A 119 -2.25 2.95 -21.88
N TYR A 120 -3.25 3.69 -21.42
CA TYR A 120 -4.33 4.20 -22.27
C TYR A 120 -3.82 5.14 -23.38
N LYS A 121 -2.85 6.00 -23.06
CA LYS A 121 -2.27 6.95 -24.02
C LYS A 121 -1.40 6.28 -25.09
N ASN A 122 -0.75 5.16 -24.76
CA ASN A 122 0.16 4.44 -25.65
C ASN A 122 -0.50 3.25 -26.36
N GLY A 123 -1.60 2.72 -25.82
CA GLY A 123 -2.37 1.63 -26.41
C GLY A 123 -3.71 2.15 -26.94
N LYS A 124 -4.09 1.78 -28.14
CA LYS A 124 -5.45 1.96 -28.63
C LYS A 124 -6.37 0.98 -27.88
N MET A 125 -6.74 1.31 -26.63
CA MET A 125 -7.85 0.58 -26.03
C MET A 125 -9.13 0.87 -26.83
N PRO A 126 -10.00 -0.14 -27.05
CA PRO A 126 -11.30 0.10 -27.69
C PRO A 126 -12.07 1.12 -26.84
N THR A 127 -12.55 2.17 -27.48
CA THR A 127 -13.54 3.08 -26.91
C THR A 127 -14.78 2.24 -26.63
N PHE A 128 -15.23 2.24 -25.38
CA PHE A 128 -16.58 1.77 -25.07
C PHE A 128 -17.55 2.85 -25.58
N ASP A 129 -18.03 2.66 -26.81
CA ASP A 129 -19.16 3.38 -27.38
C ASP A 129 -20.46 2.80 -26.82
#